data_7e9b3f86161c639e2401dd6c66d6f218
#
_entry.id   7e9b3f86161c639e2401dd6c66d6f218
#
_cell.length_a   1.000
_cell.length_b   1.000
_cell.length_c   1.000
_cell.angle_alpha   90.00
_cell.angle_beta   90.00
_cell.angle_gamma   90.00
#
_symmetry.space_group_name_H-M   'P 1'
#
loop_
_entity.id
_entity.type
_entity.pdbx_description
1 polymer ?
#
loop_
_entity_poly.entity_id
_entity_poly.type
_entity_poly.pdbx_seq_one_letter_code
_entity_poly.pdbx_strand_id
1 'polypeptide(L)'
;MENNDITLSQAQQQADEWIRTYGVRYFNELTNMAILTEEVGELARVMARTYGEQSFKEGETPNLSEEMADVLWVLVCMANQTGVDLTEAWRRTIEKKTKRDNTRHINNEKLNKL
;
A
#
# COMPACT_ATOMS: atom_id res chain seq x y z
N MET A 1 16.91 1.81 24.08
CA MET A 1 16.87 1.46 22.65
C MET A 1 15.79 2.29 21.98
N GLU A 2 16.15 3.02 20.98
CA GLU A 2 15.16 3.78 20.23
C GLU A 2 14.25 2.83 19.44
N ASN A 3 12.97 3.11 19.51
CA ASN A 3 12.00 2.40 18.69
C ASN A 3 11.98 3.02 17.29
N ASN A 4 12.39 2.26 16.28
CA ASN A 4 12.42 2.69 14.89
C ASN A 4 11.10 2.38 14.14
N ASP A 5 10.10 1.90 14.87
CA ASP A 5 8.79 1.64 14.28
C ASP A 5 8.12 2.95 13.86
N ILE A 6 7.44 2.91 12.73
CA ILE A 6 6.74 4.06 12.19
C ILE A 6 5.25 3.76 12.21
N THR A 7 4.48 4.65 12.84
CA THR A 7 3.02 4.56 12.81
C THR A 7 2.48 5.08 11.48
N LEU A 8 1.23 4.75 11.16
CA LEU A 8 0.56 5.30 9.98
C LEU A 8 0.52 6.84 10.02
N SER A 9 0.26 7.41 11.18
CA SER A 9 0.28 8.88 11.35
C SER A 9 1.66 9.46 11.08
N GLN A 10 2.71 8.80 11.55
CA GLN A 10 4.09 9.24 11.29
C GLN A 10 4.44 9.12 9.80
N ALA A 11 3.99 8.05 9.13
CA ALA A 11 4.20 7.89 7.71
C ALA A 11 3.52 9.02 6.92
N GLN A 12 2.29 9.38 7.28
CA GLN A 12 1.58 10.49 6.68
C GLN A 12 2.32 11.82 6.90
N GLN A 13 2.81 12.04 8.10
CA GLN A 13 3.58 13.25 8.43
C GLN A 13 4.90 13.31 7.66
N GLN A 14 5.65 12.22 7.61
CA GLN A 14 6.91 12.15 6.88
C GLN A 14 6.72 12.40 5.39
N ALA A 15 5.67 11.83 4.80
CA ALA A 15 5.35 12.06 3.39
C ALA A 15 5.03 13.53 3.13
N ASP A 16 4.22 14.14 3.99
CA ASP A 16 3.86 15.55 3.84
C ASP A 16 5.09 16.46 3.94
N GLU A 17 5.94 16.22 4.91
CA GLU A 17 7.20 16.98 5.09
C GLU A 17 8.11 16.83 3.87
N TRP A 18 8.23 15.61 3.34
CA TRP A 18 9.05 15.35 2.17
C TRP A 18 8.53 16.10 0.94
N ILE A 19 7.21 16.05 0.72
CA ILE A 19 6.58 16.76 -0.40
C ILE A 19 6.83 18.26 -0.27
N ARG A 20 6.66 18.84 0.90
CA ARG A 20 6.86 20.28 1.12
C ARG A 20 8.31 20.69 1.00
N THR A 21 9.23 19.80 1.35
CA THR A 21 10.68 20.09 1.31
C THR A 21 11.28 19.87 -0.07
N TYR A 22 10.94 18.76 -0.72
CA TYR A 22 11.59 18.33 -1.97
C TYR A 22 10.63 18.24 -3.16
N GLY A 23 9.39 17.91 -2.93
CA GLY A 23 8.41 17.68 -4.00
C GLY A 23 7.68 18.93 -4.47
N VAL A 24 7.86 20.04 -3.77
CA VAL A 24 7.18 21.33 -3.97
C VAL A 24 5.71 21.27 -3.54
N ARG A 25 4.90 20.43 -4.15
CA ARG A 25 3.50 20.21 -3.80
C ARG A 25 3.05 18.83 -4.27
N TYR A 26 1.90 18.38 -3.78
CA TYR A 26 1.27 17.17 -4.32
C TYR A 26 0.84 17.39 -5.77
N PHE A 27 0.97 16.37 -6.58
CA PHE A 27 0.22 16.32 -7.83
C PHE A 27 -1.28 16.37 -7.51
N ASN A 28 -2.12 16.80 -8.46
CA ASN A 28 -3.54 16.77 -8.18
C ASN A 28 -4.05 15.33 -7.99
N GLU A 29 -5.25 15.20 -7.42
CA GLU A 29 -5.80 13.91 -7.01
C GLU A 29 -5.93 12.92 -8.16
N LEU A 30 -6.32 13.40 -9.34
CA LEU A 30 -6.47 12.53 -10.51
C LEU A 30 -5.12 12.07 -11.05
N THR A 31 -4.12 12.92 -11.03
CA THR A 31 -2.75 12.56 -11.40
C THR A 31 -2.21 11.50 -10.44
N ASN A 32 -2.40 11.70 -9.13
CA ASN A 32 -1.98 10.72 -8.13
C ASN A 32 -2.73 9.40 -8.28
N MET A 33 -4.00 9.42 -8.66
CA MET A 33 -4.73 8.18 -8.93
C MET A 33 -4.14 7.43 -10.13
N ALA A 34 -3.76 8.15 -11.18
CA ALA A 34 -3.09 7.52 -12.33
C ALA A 34 -1.75 6.93 -11.95
N ILE A 35 -0.95 7.63 -11.12
CA ILE A 35 0.33 7.15 -10.62
C ILE A 35 0.13 5.90 -9.76
N LEU A 36 -0.88 5.90 -8.88
CA LEU A 36 -1.22 4.72 -8.08
C LEU A 36 -1.48 3.50 -8.98
N THR A 37 -2.24 3.69 -10.04
CA THR A 37 -2.54 2.62 -10.99
C THR A 37 -1.27 2.10 -11.67
N GLU A 38 -0.35 2.99 -12.04
CA GLU A 38 0.95 2.62 -12.60
C GLU A 38 1.78 1.81 -11.60
N GLU A 39 1.86 2.25 -10.35
CA GLU A 39 2.63 1.56 -9.30
C GLU A 39 2.04 0.19 -8.97
N VAL A 40 0.70 0.09 -8.96
CA VAL A 40 0.03 -1.21 -8.79
C VAL A 40 0.37 -2.13 -9.96
N GLY A 41 0.44 -1.59 -11.18
CA GLY A 41 0.87 -2.36 -12.36
C GLY A 41 2.30 -2.87 -12.24
N GLU A 42 3.21 -2.05 -11.75
CA GLU A 42 4.61 -2.47 -11.51
C GLU A 42 4.69 -3.55 -10.44
N LEU A 43 3.92 -3.41 -9.35
CA LEU A 43 3.82 -4.45 -8.33
C LEU A 43 3.27 -5.75 -8.93
N ALA A 44 2.22 -5.66 -9.73
CA ALA A 44 1.62 -6.83 -10.39
C ALA A 44 2.64 -7.53 -11.31
N ARG A 45 3.46 -6.75 -12.03
CA ARG A 45 4.51 -7.29 -12.89
C ARG A 45 5.51 -8.12 -12.08
N VAL A 46 5.99 -7.59 -10.96
CA VAL A 46 6.96 -8.29 -10.12
C VAL A 46 6.32 -9.54 -9.50
N MET A 47 5.10 -9.45 -9.01
CA MET A 47 4.38 -10.59 -8.44
C MET A 47 4.17 -11.71 -9.45
N ALA A 48 3.72 -11.35 -10.67
CA ALA A 48 3.47 -12.32 -11.73
C ALA A 48 4.73 -13.06 -12.16
N ARG A 49 5.86 -12.35 -12.21
CA ARG A 49 7.14 -12.93 -12.61
C ARG A 49 7.83 -13.71 -11.50
N THR A 50 7.59 -13.33 -10.24
CA THR A 50 8.18 -14.04 -9.10
C THR A 50 7.42 -15.34 -8.79
N TYR A 51 6.10 -15.31 -8.86
CA TYR A 51 5.25 -16.42 -8.41
C TYR A 51 4.41 -17.05 -9.51
N GLY A 52 4.31 -16.40 -10.66
CA GLY A 52 3.52 -16.88 -11.78
C GLY A 52 4.36 -17.58 -12.84
N GLU A 53 3.83 -17.64 -14.03
CA GLU A 53 4.43 -18.37 -15.16
C GLU A 53 5.33 -17.52 -16.06
N GLN A 54 5.33 -16.21 -15.85
CA GLN A 54 6.23 -15.30 -16.58
C GLN A 54 7.57 -15.20 -15.86
N SER A 55 8.59 -14.88 -16.60
CA SER A 55 9.97 -14.74 -16.08
C SER A 55 10.49 -13.33 -16.32
N PHE A 56 11.44 -12.91 -15.49
CA PHE A 56 12.18 -11.67 -15.71
C PHE A 56 13.14 -11.84 -16.88
N LYS A 57 13.43 -10.74 -17.54
CA LYS A 57 14.50 -10.70 -18.54
C LYS A 57 15.86 -10.86 -17.85
N GLU A 58 16.82 -11.39 -18.59
CA GLU A 58 18.19 -11.49 -18.10
C GLU A 58 18.70 -10.11 -17.68
N GLY A 59 19.33 -10.05 -16.53
CA GLY A 59 19.87 -8.81 -15.95
C GLY A 59 18.87 -7.98 -15.14
N GLU A 60 17.59 -8.32 -15.11
CA GLU A 60 16.63 -7.63 -14.26
C GLU A 60 16.78 -8.09 -12.80
N THR A 61 16.79 -7.13 -11.88
CA THR A 61 16.87 -7.38 -10.44
C THR A 61 15.57 -6.91 -9.78
N PRO A 62 14.59 -7.79 -9.62
CA PRO A 62 13.31 -7.40 -9.02
C PRO A 62 13.47 -7.06 -7.53
N ASN A 63 12.70 -6.07 -7.07
CA ASN A 63 12.65 -5.71 -5.66
C ASN A 63 11.19 -5.52 -5.24
N LEU A 64 10.61 -6.59 -4.72
CA LEU A 64 9.20 -6.61 -4.32
C LEU A 64 8.90 -5.58 -3.22
N SER A 65 9.81 -5.41 -2.25
CA SER A 65 9.59 -4.46 -1.17
C SER A 65 9.55 -3.02 -1.67
N GLU A 66 10.37 -2.66 -2.65
CA GLU A 66 10.31 -1.34 -3.28
C GLU A 66 8.99 -1.10 -3.98
N GLU A 67 8.51 -2.09 -4.73
CA GLU A 67 7.24 -1.96 -5.45
C GLU A 67 6.06 -1.79 -4.48
N MET A 68 6.07 -2.52 -3.38
CA MET A 68 5.04 -2.36 -2.34
C MET A 68 5.14 -0.98 -1.67
N ALA A 69 6.35 -0.52 -1.38
CA ALA A 69 6.57 0.78 -0.78
C ALA A 69 6.13 1.91 -1.70
N ASP A 70 6.36 1.78 -3.01
CA ASP A 70 5.93 2.78 -4.00
C ASP A 70 4.40 2.90 -4.05
N VAL A 71 3.69 1.78 -3.99
CA VAL A 71 2.23 1.79 -3.91
C VAL A 71 1.76 2.49 -2.62
N LEU A 72 2.36 2.12 -1.50
CA LEU A 72 2.02 2.70 -0.21
C LEU A 72 2.29 4.20 -0.17
N TRP A 73 3.43 4.63 -0.72
CA TRP A 73 3.80 6.04 -0.80
C TRP A 73 2.72 6.89 -1.47
N VAL A 74 2.29 6.46 -2.65
CA VAL A 74 1.25 7.20 -3.40
C VAL A 74 -0.05 7.24 -2.63
N LEU A 75 -0.43 6.12 -2.02
CA LEU A 75 -1.65 6.04 -1.22
C LEU A 75 -1.60 6.98 -0.02
N VAL A 76 -0.46 7.05 0.66
CA VAL A 76 -0.24 7.97 1.79
C VAL A 76 -0.35 9.43 1.32
N CYS A 77 0.24 9.77 0.19
CA CYS A 77 0.13 11.10 -0.40
C CYS A 77 -1.33 11.47 -0.69
N MET A 78 -2.08 10.53 -1.27
CA MET A 78 -3.50 10.73 -1.56
C MET A 78 -4.33 10.93 -0.29
N ALA A 79 -4.03 10.18 0.76
CA ALA A 79 -4.67 10.36 2.06
C ALA A 79 -4.42 11.76 2.60
N ASN A 80 -3.18 12.24 2.54
CA ASN A 80 -2.82 13.58 3.00
C ASN A 80 -3.58 14.67 2.26
N GLN A 81 -3.60 14.59 0.93
CA GLN A 81 -4.23 15.65 0.13
C GLN A 81 -5.75 15.65 0.19
N THR A 82 -6.37 14.54 0.60
CA THR A 82 -7.82 14.41 0.72
C THR A 82 -8.32 14.51 2.16
N GLY A 83 -7.40 14.69 3.12
CA GLY A 83 -7.76 14.80 4.53
C GLY A 83 -8.15 13.49 5.19
N VAL A 84 -7.70 12.36 4.67
CA VAL A 84 -7.97 11.04 5.23
C VAL A 84 -6.93 10.70 6.30
N ASP A 85 -7.39 10.34 7.49
CA ASP A 85 -6.56 9.78 8.56
C ASP A 85 -6.51 8.26 8.38
N LEU A 86 -5.37 7.74 7.95
CA LEU A 86 -5.21 6.31 7.67
C LEU A 86 -5.27 5.46 8.93
N THR A 87 -4.88 5.98 10.09
CA THR A 87 -5.01 5.26 11.35
C THR A 87 -6.48 4.97 11.65
N GLU A 88 -7.32 6.00 11.55
CA GLU A 88 -8.75 5.86 11.77
C GLU A 88 -9.40 4.97 10.71
N ALA A 89 -9.01 5.16 9.45
CA ALA A 89 -9.51 4.34 8.35
C ALA A 89 -9.15 2.86 8.54
N TRP A 90 -7.94 2.57 9.00
CA TRP A 90 -7.49 1.22 9.29
C TRP A 90 -8.32 0.58 10.41
N ARG A 91 -8.51 1.31 11.52
CA ARG A 91 -9.32 0.82 12.65
C ARG A 91 -10.74 0.48 12.20
N ARG A 92 -11.36 1.36 11.43
CA ARG A 92 -12.71 1.11 10.88
C ARG A 92 -12.76 -0.08 9.96
N THR A 93 -11.73 -0.28 9.15
CA THR A 93 -11.63 -1.43 8.26
C THR A 93 -11.58 -2.74 9.04
N ILE A 94 -10.76 -2.81 10.08
CA ILE A 94 -10.65 -4.00 10.93
C ILE A 94 -11.99 -4.28 11.61
N GLU A 95 -12.62 -3.26 12.20
CA GLU A 95 -13.91 -3.39 12.86
C GLU A 95 -15.00 -3.87 11.90
N LYS A 96 -15.08 -3.23 10.72
CA LYS A 96 -16.05 -3.58 9.68
C LYS A 96 -15.88 -5.01 9.18
N LYS A 97 -14.67 -5.42 8.90
CA LYS A 97 -14.37 -6.79 8.43
C LYS A 97 -14.68 -7.82 9.50
N THR A 98 -14.32 -7.55 10.74
CA THR A 98 -14.56 -8.44 11.85
C THR A 98 -16.07 -8.63 12.06
N LYS A 99 -16.82 -7.54 12.08
CA LYS A 99 -18.27 -7.58 12.26
C LYS A 99 -18.99 -8.34 11.14
N ARG A 100 -18.54 -8.13 9.90
CA ARG A 100 -19.14 -8.78 8.71
C ARG A 100 -18.76 -10.25 8.59
N ASP A 101 -17.48 -10.57 8.82
CA ASP A 101 -16.88 -11.84 8.41
C ASP A 101 -16.36 -12.70 9.59
N ASN A 102 -16.71 -12.38 10.85
CA ASN A 102 -16.12 -13.05 12.03
C ASN A 102 -16.28 -14.55 12.05
N THR A 103 -17.32 -15.09 11.39
CA THR A 103 -17.53 -16.54 11.30
C THR A 103 -17.48 -17.08 9.88
N ARG A 104 -17.53 -16.19 8.90
CA ARG A 104 -17.63 -16.56 7.47
C ARG A 104 -16.46 -17.44 7.02
N HIS A 105 -15.25 -17.00 7.30
CA HIS A 105 -14.04 -17.70 6.86
C HIS A 105 -13.76 -18.93 7.72
N ILE A 106 -14.04 -18.85 9.02
CA ILE A 106 -13.93 -19.98 9.94
C ILE A 106 -14.83 -21.13 9.48
N ASN A 107 -16.03 -20.82 9.00
CA ASN A 107 -17.00 -21.79 8.53
C ASN A 107 -16.83 -22.18 7.06
N ASN A 108 -15.87 -21.60 6.36
CA ASN A 108 -15.60 -21.93 4.96
C ASN A 108 -14.70 -23.16 4.88
N GLU A 109 -15.25 -24.29 4.43
CA GLU A 109 -14.50 -25.54 4.29
C GLU A 109 -13.27 -25.42 3.40
N LYS A 110 -13.32 -24.59 2.38
CA LYS A 110 -12.18 -24.39 1.45
C LYS A 110 -10.96 -23.84 2.16
N LEU A 111 -11.15 -22.97 3.15
CA LEU A 111 -10.05 -22.35 3.90
C LEU A 111 -9.51 -23.26 5.00
N ASN A 112 -10.28 -24.24 5.43
CA ASN A 112 -9.92 -25.20 6.49
C ASN A 112 -9.27 -26.47 5.93
N LYS A 113 -9.13 -26.59 4.63
CA LYS A 113 -8.41 -27.68 3.96
C LYS A 113 -6.99 -27.24 3.64
N LEU A 114 -6.04 -28.05 4.04
CA LEU A 114 -4.62 -27.86 3.66
C LEU A 114 -4.26 -28.76 2.50
#